data_2873e3264a9fa966f1698644e0c7ced2
#
_entry.id   2873e3264a9fa966f1698644e0c7ced2
#
_cell.length_a   1.000
_cell.length_b   1.000
_cell.length_c   1.000
_cell.angle_alpha   90.00
_cell.angle_beta   90.00
_cell.angle_gamma   90.00
#
_symmetry.space_group_name_H-M   'P 1'
#
loop_
_entity.id
_entity.type
_entity.pdbx_description
1 polymer ?
#
loop_
_entity_poly.entity_id
_entity_poly.type
_entity_poly.pdbx_seq_one_letter_code
_entity_poly.pdbx_strand_id
1 'polypeptide(L)'
;PYARNSRTHSDAQIQQIASSIKEFGFTNPILIDENNQIIAGHGRLSAAHLLKIKEVPCIRLAHLTEAQKKAYVIADNKLALNAGWDDAMLALELKDLESENFDLSLTGFNEDELAKMLVEAVEGQTDPDDVPEVQETAITVLGDIWTLGKHRLMCGDSTSIDAVYKLMNGTYPDLIHTDPPYGMNAVSKSSVLKANYKIDILGDDNSDVAKNSFSLINGLYPNSKQIWWGANYYSSVLPDSECWLVWDKNNGESDQTDCELAWANFRSVVRQFTQSSEKKNRVHPTQKPVSLMEWIIKRFNLSAKTIADFFGGSGSTLIAAEKNGFESYIMEFDPRFCDVIIRRWQDFTGKNAVHSETGKTFNEMMNERSNNSSA
;
A
#
# COMPACT_ATOMS: atom_id res chain seq x y z
N PRO A 1 -29.59 -28.63 -16.31
CA PRO A 1 -29.24 -27.34 -15.68
C PRO A 1 -30.49 -26.48 -15.51
N TYR A 2 -30.55 -25.74 -14.40
CA TYR A 2 -31.64 -24.77 -14.19
C TYR A 2 -31.49 -23.62 -15.19
N ALA A 3 -32.48 -23.46 -16.06
CA ALA A 3 -32.44 -22.51 -17.20
C ALA A 3 -32.31 -21.03 -16.81
N ARG A 4 -32.55 -20.68 -15.55
CA ARG A 4 -32.47 -19.33 -15.00
C ARG A 4 -31.33 -19.18 -13.97
N ASN A 5 -30.25 -19.96 -14.08
CA ASN A 5 -29.08 -19.74 -13.23
C ASN A 5 -28.45 -18.39 -13.59
N SER A 6 -28.46 -17.44 -12.63
CA SER A 6 -27.90 -16.11 -12.82
C SER A 6 -26.38 -16.05 -12.63
N ARG A 7 -25.74 -17.13 -12.15
CA ARG A 7 -24.29 -17.18 -11.98
C ARG A 7 -23.62 -17.72 -13.25
N THR A 8 -22.73 -16.93 -13.81
CA THR A 8 -21.85 -17.30 -14.93
C THR A 8 -20.53 -17.83 -14.41
N HIS A 9 -19.93 -18.78 -15.09
CA HIS A 9 -18.59 -19.29 -14.80
C HIS A 9 -17.71 -19.04 -16.03
N SER A 10 -16.55 -18.42 -15.84
CA SER A 10 -15.55 -18.30 -16.91
C SER A 10 -14.86 -19.64 -17.14
N ASP A 11 -14.26 -19.82 -18.31
CA ASP A 11 -13.49 -21.03 -18.62
C ASP A 11 -12.34 -21.21 -17.64
N ALA A 12 -11.68 -20.14 -17.22
CA ALA A 12 -10.63 -20.17 -16.18
C ALA A 12 -11.16 -20.71 -14.86
N GLN A 13 -12.34 -20.28 -14.41
CA GLN A 13 -12.95 -20.77 -13.18
C GLN A 13 -13.34 -22.26 -13.29
N ILE A 14 -13.82 -22.71 -14.47
CA ILE A 14 -14.11 -24.14 -14.70
C ILE A 14 -12.83 -24.97 -14.64
N GLN A 15 -11.71 -24.46 -15.17
CA GLN A 15 -10.40 -25.10 -15.07
C GLN A 15 -9.93 -25.21 -13.62
N GLN A 16 -10.06 -24.17 -12.82
CA GLN A 16 -9.72 -24.20 -11.39
C GLN A 16 -10.54 -25.25 -10.63
N ILE A 17 -11.86 -25.30 -10.87
CA ILE A 17 -12.72 -26.32 -10.26
C ILE A 17 -12.30 -27.74 -10.72
N ALA A 18 -11.93 -27.90 -11.99
CA ALA A 18 -11.49 -29.19 -12.52
C ALA A 18 -10.16 -29.63 -11.88
N SER A 19 -9.20 -28.73 -11.71
CA SER A 19 -7.94 -28.98 -11.02
C SER A 19 -8.18 -29.39 -9.55
N SER A 20 -9.05 -28.69 -8.84
CA SER A 20 -9.47 -29.01 -7.48
C SER A 20 -10.12 -30.41 -7.38
N ILE A 21 -11.02 -30.76 -8.32
CA ILE A 21 -11.65 -32.10 -8.35
C ILE A 21 -10.61 -33.19 -8.64
N LYS A 22 -9.63 -32.92 -9.48
CA LYS A 22 -8.55 -33.88 -9.80
C LYS A 22 -7.67 -34.15 -8.59
N GLU A 23 -7.34 -33.15 -7.79
CA GLU A 23 -6.47 -33.26 -6.63
C GLU A 23 -7.19 -33.83 -5.41
N PHE A 24 -8.30 -33.19 -5.03
CA PHE A 24 -9.02 -33.51 -3.78
C PHE A 24 -10.18 -34.50 -3.96
N GLY A 25 -10.47 -34.90 -5.20
CA GLY A 25 -11.68 -35.66 -5.51
C GLY A 25 -12.95 -34.81 -5.56
N PHE A 26 -14.08 -35.44 -5.79
CA PHE A 26 -15.38 -34.79 -5.84
C PHE A 26 -15.95 -34.61 -4.41
N THR A 27 -15.35 -33.73 -3.62
CA THR A 27 -15.64 -33.58 -2.18
C THR A 27 -16.97 -32.87 -1.90
N ASN A 28 -17.48 -32.09 -2.83
CA ASN A 28 -18.69 -31.28 -2.64
C ASN A 28 -19.78 -31.67 -3.67
N PRO A 29 -20.83 -32.41 -3.29
CA PRO A 29 -21.80 -33.02 -4.22
C PRO A 29 -22.65 -31.93 -4.95
N ILE A 30 -23.23 -32.32 -6.07
CA ILE A 30 -24.22 -31.53 -6.82
C ILE A 30 -25.58 -31.68 -6.16
N LEU A 31 -26.29 -30.56 -5.93
CA LEU A 31 -27.63 -30.58 -5.38
C LEU A 31 -28.66 -30.62 -6.51
N ILE A 32 -29.57 -31.58 -6.45
CA ILE A 32 -30.61 -31.78 -7.47
C ILE A 32 -32.00 -31.84 -6.82
N ASP A 33 -33.02 -31.53 -7.58
CA ASP A 33 -34.41 -31.72 -7.18
C ASP A 33 -34.93 -33.14 -7.47
N GLU A 34 -36.23 -33.37 -7.24
CA GLU A 34 -36.92 -34.64 -7.54
C GLU A 34 -36.91 -35.00 -9.04
N ASN A 35 -36.81 -34.01 -9.93
CA ASN A 35 -36.80 -34.15 -11.38
C ASN A 35 -35.37 -34.19 -11.95
N ASN A 36 -34.32 -34.36 -11.12
CA ASN A 36 -32.91 -34.29 -11.49
C ASN A 36 -32.47 -32.94 -12.06
N GLN A 37 -33.20 -31.84 -11.77
CA GLN A 37 -32.72 -30.51 -12.12
C GLN A 37 -31.70 -30.03 -11.09
N ILE A 38 -30.61 -29.43 -11.56
CA ILE A 38 -29.55 -28.94 -10.69
C ILE A 38 -30.02 -27.68 -9.98
N ILE A 39 -29.95 -27.69 -8.66
CA ILE A 39 -30.20 -26.55 -7.77
C ILE A 39 -28.87 -25.82 -7.50
N ALA A 40 -27.78 -26.55 -7.19
CA ALA A 40 -26.46 -26.00 -6.96
C ALA A 40 -25.35 -26.90 -7.52
N GLY A 41 -24.23 -26.31 -7.93
CA GLY A 41 -23.07 -27.05 -8.44
C GLY A 41 -22.93 -27.06 -9.96
N HIS A 42 -23.49 -26.08 -10.68
CA HIS A 42 -23.36 -25.99 -12.14
C HIS A 42 -21.91 -25.94 -12.64
N GLY A 43 -21.03 -25.18 -11.96
CA GLY A 43 -19.58 -25.14 -12.27
C GLY A 43 -18.91 -26.49 -12.07
N ARG A 44 -19.29 -27.23 -11.02
CA ARG A 44 -18.79 -28.60 -10.75
C ARG A 44 -19.23 -29.58 -11.82
N LEU A 45 -20.45 -29.46 -12.35
CA LEU A 45 -20.89 -30.28 -13.49
C LEU A 45 -20.07 -29.97 -14.73
N SER A 46 -19.84 -28.68 -15.03
CA SER A 46 -19.03 -28.28 -16.19
C SER A 46 -17.59 -28.81 -16.08
N ALA A 47 -17.00 -28.72 -14.89
CA ALA A 47 -15.68 -29.28 -14.60
C ALA A 47 -15.65 -30.82 -14.73
N ALA A 48 -16.68 -31.51 -14.26
CA ALA A 48 -16.82 -32.98 -14.44
C ALA A 48 -16.88 -33.37 -15.92
N HIS A 49 -17.61 -32.62 -16.74
CA HIS A 49 -17.62 -32.82 -18.19
C HIS A 49 -16.25 -32.61 -18.83
N LEU A 50 -15.52 -31.57 -18.41
CA LEU A 50 -14.16 -31.31 -18.86
C LEU A 50 -13.21 -32.48 -18.53
N LEU A 51 -13.36 -33.01 -17.32
CA LEU A 51 -12.58 -34.17 -16.85
C LEU A 51 -13.07 -35.50 -17.38
N LYS A 52 -14.16 -35.54 -18.17
CA LYS A 52 -14.81 -36.76 -18.69
C LYS A 52 -15.24 -37.74 -17.58
N ILE A 53 -15.65 -37.21 -16.43
CA ILE A 53 -16.20 -38.02 -15.33
C ILE A 53 -17.61 -38.42 -15.69
N LYS A 54 -17.88 -39.72 -15.64
CA LYS A 54 -19.15 -40.32 -16.07
C LYS A 54 -20.26 -40.20 -15.00
N GLU A 55 -19.87 -40.28 -13.73
CA GLU A 55 -20.78 -40.26 -12.61
C GLU A 55 -20.30 -39.25 -11.56
N VAL A 56 -21.23 -38.46 -11.02
CA VAL A 56 -20.93 -37.42 -10.01
C VAL A 56 -21.80 -37.62 -8.78
N PRO A 57 -21.30 -37.37 -7.57
CA PRO A 57 -22.10 -37.48 -6.38
C PRO A 57 -23.18 -36.37 -6.35
N CYS A 58 -24.42 -36.78 -6.05
CA CYS A 58 -25.56 -35.90 -5.97
C CYS A 58 -26.31 -36.04 -4.65
N ILE A 59 -26.83 -34.94 -4.11
CA ILE A 59 -27.80 -34.96 -3.01
C ILE A 59 -29.14 -34.48 -3.56
N ARG A 60 -30.20 -35.25 -3.31
CA ARG A 60 -31.55 -34.94 -3.73
C ARG A 60 -32.29 -34.15 -2.65
N LEU A 61 -32.75 -32.96 -3.01
CA LEU A 61 -33.52 -32.06 -2.13
C LEU A 61 -35.03 -32.09 -2.51
N ALA A 62 -35.69 -33.25 -2.28
CA ALA A 62 -37.10 -33.43 -2.64
C ALA A 62 -38.10 -32.74 -1.72
N HIS A 63 -37.65 -32.20 -0.60
CA HIS A 63 -38.49 -31.54 0.39
C HIS A 63 -38.72 -30.04 0.17
N LEU A 64 -38.04 -29.44 -0.82
CA LEU A 64 -38.11 -28.01 -1.09
C LEU A 64 -39.26 -27.67 -2.04
N THR A 65 -40.04 -26.66 -1.68
CA THR A 65 -41.04 -26.06 -2.59
C THR A 65 -40.32 -25.31 -3.73
N GLU A 66 -41.02 -25.04 -4.83
CA GLU A 66 -40.48 -24.28 -5.97
C GLU A 66 -39.96 -22.89 -5.57
N ALA A 67 -40.61 -22.20 -4.62
CA ALA A 67 -40.13 -20.92 -4.10
C ALA A 67 -38.82 -21.09 -3.30
N GLN A 68 -38.72 -22.13 -2.47
CA GLN A 68 -37.50 -22.43 -1.70
C GLN A 68 -36.36 -22.82 -2.61
N LYS A 69 -36.57 -23.61 -3.68
CA LYS A 69 -35.52 -23.93 -4.66
C LYS A 69 -34.94 -22.68 -5.30
N LYS A 70 -35.80 -21.73 -5.75
CA LYS A 70 -35.37 -20.43 -6.33
C LYS A 70 -34.57 -19.60 -5.32
N ALA A 71 -35.07 -19.50 -4.09
CA ALA A 71 -34.40 -18.74 -3.03
C ALA A 71 -33.05 -19.38 -2.68
N TYR A 72 -32.98 -20.71 -2.61
CA TYR A 72 -31.74 -21.42 -2.31
C TYR A 72 -30.67 -21.22 -3.38
N VAL A 73 -31.01 -21.27 -4.69
CA VAL A 73 -30.07 -20.96 -5.78
C VAL A 73 -29.41 -19.61 -5.60
N ILE A 74 -30.17 -18.61 -5.15
CA ILE A 74 -29.65 -17.25 -4.89
C ILE A 74 -28.80 -17.23 -3.62
N ALA A 75 -29.30 -17.83 -2.54
CA ALA A 75 -28.65 -17.82 -1.23
C ALA A 75 -27.31 -18.56 -1.23
N ASP A 76 -27.22 -19.73 -1.82
CA ASP A 76 -25.99 -20.54 -1.96
C ASP A 76 -24.86 -19.72 -2.62
N ASN A 77 -25.19 -18.96 -3.67
CA ASN A 77 -24.25 -18.13 -4.35
C ASN A 77 -23.89 -16.86 -3.57
N LYS A 78 -24.86 -16.24 -2.89
CA LYS A 78 -24.64 -14.95 -2.21
C LYS A 78 -23.96 -15.10 -0.86
N LEU A 79 -24.29 -16.14 -0.09
CA LEU A 79 -23.71 -16.35 1.24
C LEU A 79 -22.19 -16.61 1.17
N ALA A 80 -21.72 -17.34 0.16
CA ALA A 80 -20.29 -17.55 -0.07
C ALA A 80 -19.53 -16.24 -0.31
N LEU A 81 -20.17 -15.22 -0.91
CA LEU A 81 -19.56 -13.91 -1.17
C LEU A 81 -19.57 -12.97 0.05
N ASN A 82 -20.31 -13.30 1.09
CA ASN A 82 -20.39 -12.49 2.31
C ASN A 82 -19.31 -12.84 3.34
N ALA A 83 -18.63 -13.98 3.17
CA ALA A 83 -17.49 -14.35 3.99
C ALA A 83 -16.24 -13.54 3.56
N GLY A 84 -15.40 -13.20 4.53
CA GLY A 84 -14.07 -12.62 4.33
C GLY A 84 -13.00 -13.60 4.79
N TRP A 85 -11.75 -13.22 4.61
CA TRP A 85 -10.57 -13.93 5.12
C TRP A 85 -9.97 -13.17 6.30
N ASP A 86 -9.42 -13.89 7.25
CA ASP A 86 -8.40 -13.38 8.15
C ASP A 86 -7.08 -13.44 7.38
N ASP A 87 -6.65 -12.28 6.84
CA ASP A 87 -5.52 -12.21 5.93
C ASP A 87 -4.21 -12.69 6.59
N ALA A 88 -4.05 -12.45 7.91
CA ALA A 88 -2.85 -12.86 8.63
C ALA A 88 -2.79 -14.39 8.80
N MET A 89 -3.91 -15.00 9.20
CA MET A 89 -4.02 -16.45 9.33
C MET A 89 -3.90 -17.15 7.96
N LEU A 90 -4.55 -16.60 6.93
CA LEU A 90 -4.48 -17.13 5.58
C LEU A 90 -3.04 -17.11 5.02
N ALA A 91 -2.29 -16.02 5.27
CA ALA A 91 -0.89 -15.93 4.85
C ALA A 91 -0.01 -17.00 5.52
N LEU A 92 -0.26 -17.32 6.81
CA LEU A 92 0.43 -18.40 7.52
C LEU A 92 0.13 -19.76 6.91
N GLU A 93 -1.15 -20.09 6.67
CA GLU A 93 -1.57 -21.35 6.06
C GLU A 93 -0.98 -21.52 4.64
N LEU A 94 -0.96 -20.43 3.84
CA LEU A 94 -0.37 -20.49 2.49
C LEU A 94 1.15 -20.72 2.55
N LYS A 95 1.86 -20.12 3.52
CA LYS A 95 3.30 -20.38 3.73
C LYS A 95 3.59 -21.81 4.17
N ASP A 96 2.77 -22.34 5.05
CA ASP A 96 2.91 -23.73 5.48
C ASP A 96 2.75 -24.69 4.28
N LEU A 97 1.74 -24.47 3.43
CA LEU A 97 1.55 -25.22 2.19
C LEU A 97 2.73 -25.05 1.21
N GLU A 98 3.26 -23.84 1.06
CA GLU A 98 4.43 -23.57 0.22
C GLU A 98 5.67 -24.33 0.73
N SER A 99 5.87 -24.34 2.06
CA SER A 99 6.97 -25.07 2.70
C SER A 99 6.91 -26.60 2.48
N GLU A 100 5.69 -27.13 2.32
CA GLU A 100 5.41 -28.52 1.97
C GLU A 100 5.50 -28.81 0.46
N ASN A 101 5.87 -27.79 -0.35
CA ASN A 101 5.89 -27.83 -1.82
C ASN A 101 4.52 -28.14 -2.45
N PHE A 102 3.43 -27.74 -1.79
CA PHE A 102 2.08 -27.88 -2.32
C PHE A 102 1.82 -26.84 -3.42
N ASP A 103 1.10 -27.24 -4.48
CA ASP A 103 0.73 -26.31 -5.57
C ASP A 103 -0.37 -25.34 -5.12
N LEU A 104 0.03 -24.12 -4.77
CA LEU A 104 -0.87 -23.08 -4.27
C LEU A 104 -1.92 -22.62 -5.30
N SER A 105 -1.74 -22.88 -6.60
CA SER A 105 -2.76 -22.59 -7.61
C SER A 105 -4.06 -23.36 -7.40
N LEU A 106 -3.99 -24.48 -6.66
CA LEU A 106 -5.13 -25.34 -6.28
C LEU A 106 -5.99 -24.71 -5.16
N THR A 107 -5.50 -23.71 -4.46
CA THR A 107 -6.25 -22.99 -3.41
C THR A 107 -7.33 -22.08 -3.99
N GLY A 108 -7.26 -21.79 -5.30
CA GLY A 108 -8.21 -20.92 -6.00
C GLY A 108 -7.79 -19.45 -6.08
N PHE A 109 -6.70 -19.06 -5.41
CA PHE A 109 -6.08 -17.76 -5.57
C PHE A 109 -5.27 -17.71 -6.87
N ASN A 110 -5.25 -16.54 -7.53
CA ASN A 110 -4.38 -16.32 -8.69
C ASN A 110 -2.95 -15.94 -8.25
N GLU A 111 -2.00 -15.94 -9.18
CA GLU A 111 -0.58 -15.64 -8.91
C GLU A 111 -0.39 -14.25 -8.27
N ASP A 112 -1.15 -13.23 -8.71
CA ASP A 112 -1.07 -11.89 -8.14
C ASP A 112 -1.62 -11.81 -6.70
N GLU A 113 -2.67 -12.59 -6.40
CA GLU A 113 -3.23 -12.71 -5.05
C GLU A 113 -2.24 -13.44 -4.13
N LEU A 114 -1.69 -14.57 -4.58
CA LEU A 114 -0.70 -15.33 -3.82
C LEU A 114 0.58 -14.52 -3.58
N ALA A 115 1.08 -13.82 -4.60
CA ALA A 115 2.25 -12.96 -4.46
C ALA A 115 2.06 -11.87 -3.39
N LYS A 116 0.84 -11.32 -3.25
CA LYS A 116 0.52 -10.32 -2.22
C LYS A 116 0.40 -10.91 -0.82
N MET A 117 -0.13 -12.12 -0.69
CA MET A 117 -0.33 -12.79 0.59
C MET A 117 0.96 -13.39 1.13
N LEU A 118 1.85 -13.86 0.25
CA LEU A 118 3.13 -14.49 0.59
C LEU A 118 4.28 -13.48 0.74
N VAL A 119 4.05 -12.19 0.43
CA VAL A 119 5.05 -11.16 0.75
C VAL A 119 5.32 -11.22 2.26
N GLU A 120 6.53 -11.63 2.62
CA GLU A 120 6.98 -11.53 3.99
C GLU A 120 6.99 -10.06 4.40
N ALA A 121 6.15 -9.71 5.37
CA ALA A 121 6.34 -8.45 6.06
C ALA A 121 7.76 -8.53 6.65
N VAL A 122 8.66 -7.70 6.14
CA VAL A 122 10.04 -7.64 6.64
C VAL A 122 9.95 -7.16 8.08
N GLU A 123 10.16 -8.06 9.04
CA GLU A 123 10.39 -7.65 10.41
C GLU A 123 11.72 -6.90 10.44
N GLY A 124 11.64 -5.58 10.66
CA GLY A 124 12.82 -4.75 10.80
C GLY A 124 13.57 -5.02 12.10
N GLN A 125 14.83 -4.59 12.17
CA GLN A 125 15.67 -4.68 13.36
C GLN A 125 15.30 -3.65 14.42
N THR A 126 14.51 -2.61 14.05
CA THR A 126 14.04 -1.52 14.92
C THR A 126 12.53 -1.35 14.81
N ASP A 127 11.93 -0.61 15.74
CA ASP A 127 10.53 -0.18 15.60
C ASP A 127 10.37 0.61 14.29
N PRO A 128 9.37 0.27 13.45
CA PRO A 128 9.16 0.99 12.19
C PRO A 128 8.94 2.51 12.36
N ASP A 129 8.39 2.95 13.48
CA ASP A 129 8.17 4.38 13.77
C ASP A 129 9.35 5.06 14.49
N ASP A 130 10.42 4.34 14.82
CA ASP A 130 11.67 4.94 15.32
C ASP A 130 12.34 5.76 14.22
N VAL A 131 12.72 6.99 14.58
CA VAL A 131 13.37 7.94 13.65
C VAL A 131 14.68 8.43 14.29
N PRO A 132 15.82 8.29 13.57
CA PRO A 132 17.11 8.82 14.03
C PRO A 132 17.09 10.34 14.20
N GLU A 133 17.91 10.84 15.12
CA GLU A 133 18.06 12.29 15.31
C GLU A 133 18.63 12.98 14.06
N VAL A 134 18.10 14.18 13.78
CA VAL A 134 18.61 15.04 12.70
C VAL A 134 19.97 15.60 13.10
N GLN A 135 20.98 15.38 12.26
CA GLN A 135 22.31 15.95 12.45
C GLN A 135 22.37 17.38 11.94
N GLU A 136 23.17 18.24 12.57
CA GLU A 136 23.33 19.65 12.16
C GLU A 136 23.96 19.78 10.77
N THR A 137 24.95 18.92 10.49
CA THR A 137 25.64 18.87 9.18
C THR A 137 25.21 17.64 8.40
N ALA A 138 24.66 17.88 7.21
CA ALA A 138 24.26 16.80 6.32
C ALA A 138 25.46 16.20 5.57
N ILE A 139 25.38 14.91 5.32
CA ILE A 139 26.26 14.18 4.42
C ILE A 139 25.75 14.26 2.98
N THR A 140 24.44 14.07 2.80
CA THR A 140 23.77 14.24 1.50
C THR A 140 23.82 15.70 1.04
N VAL A 141 23.89 15.92 -0.26
CA VAL A 141 23.79 17.26 -0.87
C VAL A 141 22.71 17.27 -1.94
N LEU A 142 22.23 18.47 -2.28
CA LEU A 142 21.21 18.64 -3.33
C LEU A 142 21.69 18.02 -4.65
N GLY A 143 20.85 17.19 -5.25
CA GLY A 143 21.12 16.43 -6.47
C GLY A 143 21.63 15.01 -6.25
N ASP A 144 22.03 14.64 -5.03
CA ASP A 144 22.42 13.26 -4.70
C ASP A 144 21.26 12.29 -4.88
N ILE A 145 21.60 11.10 -5.36
CA ILE A 145 20.69 9.96 -5.45
C ILE A 145 21.28 8.78 -4.71
N TRP A 146 20.48 8.19 -3.88
CA TRP A 146 20.82 7.02 -3.09
C TRP A 146 19.96 5.81 -3.48
N THR A 147 20.59 4.64 -3.56
CA THR A 147 19.93 3.34 -3.70
C THR A 147 19.89 2.67 -2.34
N LEU A 148 18.69 2.37 -1.86
CA LEU A 148 18.40 1.73 -0.58
C LEU A 148 17.75 0.36 -0.85
N GLY A 149 18.58 -0.65 -1.13
CA GLY A 149 18.08 -1.94 -1.61
C GLY A 149 17.37 -1.80 -2.96
N LYS A 150 16.07 -1.97 -3.00
CA LYS A 150 15.22 -1.75 -4.19
C LYS A 150 14.63 -0.34 -4.28
N HIS A 151 14.81 0.48 -3.26
CA HIS A 151 14.25 1.85 -3.19
C HIS A 151 15.26 2.87 -3.72
N ARG A 152 14.72 4.03 -4.10
CA ARG A 152 15.49 5.15 -4.62
C ARG A 152 15.12 6.42 -3.85
N LEU A 153 16.13 7.11 -3.32
CA LEU A 153 15.98 8.40 -2.63
C LEU A 153 16.76 9.46 -3.39
N MET A 154 16.15 10.62 -3.60
CA MET A 154 16.82 11.79 -4.19
C MET A 154 16.69 12.99 -3.26
N CYS A 155 17.79 13.67 -3.02
CA CYS A 155 17.78 15.02 -2.47
C CYS A 155 17.46 15.99 -3.60
N GLY A 156 16.20 16.51 -3.65
CA GLY A 156 15.74 17.28 -4.80
C GLY A 156 14.49 18.09 -4.57
N ASP A 157 14.20 18.95 -5.56
CA ASP A 157 13.03 19.83 -5.56
C ASP A 157 11.87 19.18 -6.33
N SER A 158 10.77 18.91 -5.65
CA SER A 158 9.56 18.27 -6.20
C SER A 158 8.74 19.17 -7.13
N THR A 159 9.11 20.43 -7.25
CA THR A 159 8.57 21.36 -8.26
C THR A 159 9.39 21.37 -9.56
N SER A 160 10.54 20.70 -9.58
CA SER A 160 11.42 20.60 -10.74
C SER A 160 11.13 19.35 -11.56
N ILE A 161 10.73 19.53 -12.81
CA ILE A 161 10.46 18.43 -13.74
C ILE A 161 11.69 17.54 -13.97
N ASP A 162 12.88 18.14 -14.05
CA ASP A 162 14.14 17.42 -14.26
C ASP A 162 14.48 16.55 -13.04
N ALA A 163 14.25 17.07 -11.81
CA ALA A 163 14.45 16.30 -10.59
C ALA A 163 13.48 15.12 -10.50
N VAL A 164 12.20 15.34 -10.85
CA VAL A 164 11.20 14.27 -10.88
C VAL A 164 11.59 13.18 -11.89
N TYR A 165 12.00 13.55 -13.10
CA TYR A 165 12.47 12.56 -14.10
C TYR A 165 13.73 11.84 -13.64
N LYS A 166 14.68 12.54 -13.01
CA LYS A 166 15.93 11.97 -12.51
C LYS A 166 15.65 10.96 -11.38
N LEU A 167 14.72 11.27 -10.45
CA LEU A 167 14.29 10.35 -9.41
C LEU A 167 13.63 9.12 -10.01
N MET A 168 12.61 9.32 -10.83
CA MET A 168 11.77 8.22 -11.34
C MET A 168 12.48 7.33 -12.36
N ASN A 169 13.53 7.83 -13.04
CA ASN A 169 14.38 7.06 -13.94
C ASN A 169 13.60 6.19 -14.95
N GLY A 170 12.55 6.75 -15.53
CA GLY A 170 11.68 6.07 -16.50
C GLY A 170 10.59 5.19 -15.88
N THR A 171 10.53 5.06 -14.56
CA THR A 171 9.46 4.31 -13.88
C THR A 171 8.20 5.15 -13.80
N TYR A 172 7.05 4.49 -14.04
CA TYR A 172 5.72 5.07 -13.83
C TYR A 172 5.16 4.56 -12.49
N PRO A 173 4.89 5.41 -11.50
CA PRO A 173 4.45 4.94 -10.18
C PRO A 173 3.01 4.42 -10.23
N ASP A 174 2.74 3.29 -9.57
CA ASP A 174 1.38 2.78 -9.40
C ASP A 174 0.60 3.62 -8.40
N LEU A 175 1.28 4.05 -7.34
CA LEU A 175 0.72 4.90 -6.29
C LEU A 175 1.64 6.09 -6.02
N ILE A 176 1.05 7.27 -5.96
CA ILE A 176 1.66 8.47 -5.40
C ILE A 176 0.99 8.72 -4.05
N HIS A 177 1.79 8.69 -2.98
CA HIS A 177 1.35 8.98 -1.62
C HIS A 177 2.27 10.05 -1.03
N THR A 178 1.77 11.25 -0.79
CA THR A 178 2.66 12.37 -0.50
C THR A 178 2.02 13.44 0.38
N ASP A 179 2.86 14.18 1.12
CA ASP A 179 2.48 15.20 2.10
C ASP A 179 3.33 16.46 1.89
N PRO A 180 2.96 17.30 0.91
CA PRO A 180 3.71 18.53 0.63
C PRO A 180 3.60 19.55 1.78
N PRO A 181 4.57 20.48 1.94
CA PRO A 181 4.40 21.64 2.79
C PRO A 181 3.29 22.55 2.22
N TYR A 182 2.36 22.99 3.07
CA TYR A 182 1.16 23.72 2.61
C TYR A 182 0.91 25.05 3.34
N GLY A 183 1.94 25.61 3.99
CA GLY A 183 1.90 26.96 4.55
C GLY A 183 1.36 27.05 5.98
N MET A 184 1.41 25.98 6.75
CA MET A 184 1.04 26.05 8.17
C MET A 184 2.04 26.85 9.02
N ASN A 185 3.30 26.94 8.59
CA ASN A 185 4.39 27.49 9.40
C ASN A 185 4.40 26.86 10.81
N ALA A 186 4.21 25.55 10.87
CA ALA A 186 3.89 24.83 12.11
C ALA A 186 4.94 25.02 13.20
N VAL A 187 6.22 25.04 12.82
CA VAL A 187 7.35 25.21 13.75
C VAL A 187 7.48 26.65 14.19
N SER A 188 7.37 27.63 13.28
CA SER A 188 7.57 29.04 13.59
C SER A 188 6.45 29.66 14.42
N LYS A 189 5.22 29.17 14.29
CA LYS A 189 4.03 29.66 15.01
C LYS A 189 3.81 29.04 16.40
N SER A 190 4.40 27.89 16.69
CA SER A 190 4.24 27.19 17.96
C SER A 190 5.50 27.30 18.81
N SER A 191 5.40 27.96 19.98
CA SER A 191 6.50 28.02 20.94
C SER A 191 6.94 26.65 21.45
N VAL A 192 6.01 25.69 21.55
CA VAL A 192 6.28 24.32 21.97
C VAL A 192 6.99 23.53 20.88
N LEU A 193 6.56 23.65 19.62
CA LEU A 193 7.22 23.01 18.49
C LEU A 193 8.60 23.63 18.24
N LYS A 194 8.76 24.94 18.37
CA LYS A 194 10.04 25.62 18.23
C LYS A 194 11.04 25.23 19.31
N ALA A 195 10.57 24.89 20.51
CA ALA A 195 11.43 24.38 21.59
C ALA A 195 11.87 22.92 21.36
N ASN A 196 11.00 22.12 20.72
CA ASN A 196 11.24 20.70 20.45
C ASN A 196 11.92 20.44 19.10
N TYR A 197 11.61 21.27 18.08
CA TYR A 197 12.14 21.14 16.73
C TYR A 197 12.96 22.38 16.38
N LYS A 198 14.29 22.25 16.37
CA LYS A 198 15.23 23.34 16.05
C LYS A 198 15.31 23.67 14.55
N ILE A 199 14.51 23.01 13.72
CA ILE A 199 14.64 23.03 12.26
C ILE A 199 13.30 23.45 11.66
N ASP A 200 13.27 24.53 10.88
CA ASP A 200 12.11 24.97 10.11
C ASP A 200 11.92 24.05 8.89
N ILE A 201 10.65 23.81 8.52
CA ILE A 201 10.31 23.07 7.29
C ILE A 201 10.49 24.02 6.12
N LEU A 202 11.37 23.68 5.20
CA LEU A 202 11.64 24.47 4.01
C LEU A 202 10.41 24.49 3.08
N GLY A 203 9.99 25.70 2.67
CA GLY A 203 8.84 25.88 1.77
C GLY A 203 7.46 25.85 2.45
N ASP A 204 7.38 25.84 3.80
CA ASP A 204 6.10 25.84 4.54
C ASP A 204 5.61 27.26 4.91
N ASP A 205 6.03 28.28 4.19
CA ASP A 205 5.60 29.67 4.36
C ASP A 205 4.28 29.97 3.60
N ASN A 206 3.97 29.23 2.56
CA ASN A 206 2.72 29.31 1.80
C ASN A 206 2.37 27.96 1.14
N SER A 207 1.24 27.89 0.40
CA SER A 207 0.80 26.67 -0.28
C SER A 207 1.30 26.52 -1.72
N ASP A 208 2.23 27.36 -2.18
CA ASP A 208 2.65 27.36 -3.59
C ASP A 208 3.46 26.12 -3.95
N VAL A 209 4.29 25.60 -3.03
CA VAL A 209 5.02 24.34 -3.23
C VAL A 209 4.02 23.19 -3.45
N ALA A 210 2.99 23.07 -2.61
CA ALA A 210 1.96 22.05 -2.74
C ALA A 210 1.20 22.17 -4.08
N LYS A 211 0.79 23.37 -4.47
CA LYS A 211 0.06 23.61 -5.72
C LYS A 211 0.89 23.32 -6.97
N ASN A 212 2.15 23.78 -6.98
CA ASN A 212 3.05 23.61 -8.12
C ASN A 212 3.44 22.14 -8.30
N SER A 213 3.80 21.46 -7.22
CA SER A 213 4.13 20.03 -7.26
C SER A 213 2.92 19.18 -7.64
N PHE A 214 1.71 19.47 -7.09
CA PHE A 214 0.50 18.78 -7.52
C PHE A 214 0.27 18.95 -9.02
N SER A 215 0.32 20.17 -9.53
CA SER A 215 0.08 20.46 -10.95
C SER A 215 1.08 19.72 -11.86
N LEU A 216 2.37 19.73 -11.48
CA LEU A 216 3.43 19.06 -12.21
C LEU A 216 3.22 17.53 -12.19
N ILE A 217 3.12 16.95 -11.01
CA ILE A 217 3.10 15.49 -10.81
C ILE A 217 1.81 14.88 -11.37
N ASN A 218 0.67 15.53 -11.16
CA ASN A 218 -0.60 15.09 -11.74
C ASN A 218 -0.58 15.15 -13.29
N GLY A 219 0.11 16.14 -13.86
CA GLY A 219 0.33 16.24 -15.30
C GLY A 219 1.24 15.15 -15.86
N LEU A 220 2.28 14.75 -15.11
CA LEU A 220 3.24 13.70 -15.51
C LEU A 220 2.66 12.28 -15.33
N TYR A 221 1.88 12.06 -14.28
CA TYR A 221 1.38 10.73 -13.88
C TYR A 221 -0.16 10.71 -13.69
N PRO A 222 -0.95 11.11 -14.71
CA PRO A 222 -2.41 11.24 -14.57
C PRO A 222 -3.12 9.91 -14.31
N ASN A 223 -2.53 8.78 -14.66
CA ASN A 223 -3.12 7.46 -14.49
C ASN A 223 -2.66 6.74 -13.21
N SER A 224 -1.70 7.29 -12.48
CA SER A 224 -1.32 6.79 -11.15
C SER A 224 -2.45 7.01 -10.16
N LYS A 225 -2.64 6.08 -9.23
CA LYS A 225 -3.43 6.38 -8.04
C LYS A 225 -2.68 7.41 -7.20
N GLN A 226 -3.38 8.43 -6.72
CA GLN A 226 -2.75 9.53 -6.00
C GLN A 226 -3.48 9.81 -4.70
N ILE A 227 -2.72 10.04 -3.63
CA ILE A 227 -3.18 10.44 -2.29
C ILE A 227 -2.31 11.61 -1.84
N TRP A 228 -2.93 12.76 -1.62
CA TRP A 228 -2.28 14.03 -1.28
C TRP A 228 -2.78 14.54 0.07
N TRP A 229 -1.90 14.57 1.08
CA TRP A 229 -2.22 15.07 2.42
C TRP A 229 -2.22 16.59 2.49
N GLY A 230 -2.89 17.15 3.51
CA GLY A 230 -3.05 18.60 3.66
C GLY A 230 -3.89 19.24 2.56
N ALA A 231 -4.64 18.46 1.80
CA ALA A 231 -5.35 18.85 0.59
C ALA A 231 -6.37 19.98 0.79
N ASN A 232 -6.90 20.14 2.00
CA ASN A 232 -7.80 21.23 2.38
C ASN A 232 -7.13 22.62 2.30
N TYR A 233 -5.78 22.71 2.38
CA TYR A 233 -5.04 23.98 2.32
C TYR A 233 -4.76 24.46 0.89
N TYR A 234 -4.84 23.55 -0.10
CA TYR A 234 -4.62 23.87 -1.51
C TYR A 234 -5.71 23.28 -2.42
N SER A 235 -6.92 23.11 -1.89
CA SER A 235 -8.06 22.53 -2.60
C SER A 235 -8.43 23.24 -3.90
N SER A 236 -8.02 24.51 -4.08
CA SER A 236 -8.32 25.31 -5.27
C SER A 236 -7.71 24.75 -6.58
N VAL A 237 -6.72 23.87 -6.50
CA VAL A 237 -6.06 23.24 -7.67
C VAL A 237 -6.41 21.76 -7.81
N LEU A 238 -7.14 21.19 -6.85
CA LEU A 238 -7.52 19.78 -6.86
C LEU A 238 -8.80 19.58 -7.68
N PRO A 239 -8.88 18.55 -8.52
CA PRO A 239 -10.13 18.12 -9.14
C PRO A 239 -11.16 17.64 -8.10
N ASP A 240 -12.44 17.65 -8.46
CA ASP A 240 -13.48 17.05 -7.63
C ASP A 240 -13.17 15.58 -7.36
N SER A 241 -13.40 15.14 -6.12
CA SER A 241 -13.22 13.74 -5.72
C SER A 241 -14.25 13.30 -4.70
N GLU A 242 -14.77 12.08 -4.90
CA GLU A 242 -15.62 11.38 -3.93
C GLU A 242 -14.79 10.71 -2.82
N CYS A 243 -13.47 10.54 -3.02
CA CYS A 243 -12.57 9.83 -2.11
C CYS A 243 -11.72 10.81 -1.31
N TRP A 244 -12.01 10.92 -0.04
CA TRP A 244 -11.20 11.64 0.93
C TRP A 244 -10.80 10.72 2.06
N LEU A 245 -9.57 10.85 2.54
CA LEU A 245 -9.07 10.15 3.72
C LEU A 245 -8.99 11.12 4.88
N VAL A 246 -9.36 10.63 6.05
CA VAL A 246 -9.29 11.36 7.31
C VAL A 246 -8.37 10.58 8.24
N TRP A 247 -7.27 11.18 8.66
CA TRP A 247 -6.49 10.67 9.79
C TRP A 247 -6.93 11.40 11.05
N ASP A 248 -7.74 10.73 11.86
CA ASP A 248 -8.16 11.17 13.19
C ASP A 248 -7.03 10.87 14.19
N LYS A 249 -6.48 11.90 14.76
CA LYS A 249 -5.35 11.84 15.69
C LYS A 249 -5.74 11.45 17.11
N ASN A 250 -7.04 11.28 17.36
CA ASN A 250 -7.59 10.96 18.68
C ASN A 250 -7.01 11.88 19.79
N ASN A 251 -6.95 13.19 19.52
CA ASN A 251 -6.30 14.17 20.38
C ASN A 251 -7.14 14.61 21.59
N GLY A 252 -8.41 14.21 21.68
CA GLY A 252 -9.35 14.69 22.69
C GLY A 252 -9.63 16.18 22.56
N GLU A 253 -9.58 16.92 23.67
CA GLU A 253 -9.80 18.39 23.75
C GLU A 253 -8.48 19.18 23.60
N SER A 254 -7.52 18.70 22.81
CA SER A 254 -6.24 19.38 22.56
C SER A 254 -6.40 20.58 21.63
N ASP A 255 -5.59 21.64 21.81
CA ASP A 255 -5.50 22.78 20.89
C ASP A 255 -4.87 22.42 19.52
N GLN A 256 -4.47 21.19 19.32
CA GLN A 256 -3.92 20.70 18.06
C GLN A 256 -5.03 20.25 17.11
N THR A 257 -4.75 20.25 15.83
CA THR A 257 -5.66 19.76 14.79
C THR A 257 -6.14 18.33 15.09
N ASP A 258 -7.46 18.13 15.15
CA ASP A 258 -8.09 16.86 15.48
C ASP A 258 -7.77 15.79 14.41
N CYS A 259 -7.75 16.20 13.14
CA CYS A 259 -7.53 15.31 12.01
C CYS A 259 -6.72 15.97 10.89
N GLU A 260 -6.14 15.14 10.03
CA GLU A 260 -5.59 15.54 8.73
C GLU A 260 -6.42 14.95 7.61
N LEU A 261 -6.52 15.71 6.51
CA LEU A 261 -7.30 15.32 5.33
C LEU A 261 -6.36 15.02 4.15
N ALA A 262 -6.67 13.95 3.42
CA ALA A 262 -6.05 13.70 2.13
C ALA A 262 -7.10 13.57 1.04
N TRP A 263 -6.80 14.18 -0.11
CA TRP A 263 -7.52 13.98 -1.36
C TRP A 263 -6.98 12.77 -2.11
N ALA A 264 -7.87 12.01 -2.77
CA ALA A 264 -7.46 10.91 -3.63
C ALA A 264 -8.18 10.96 -4.99
N ASN A 265 -7.47 10.62 -6.08
CA ASN A 265 -7.99 10.69 -7.44
C ASN A 265 -8.79 9.46 -7.90
N PHE A 266 -8.94 8.45 -7.06
CA PHE A 266 -9.63 7.22 -7.42
C PHE A 266 -11.01 7.12 -6.76
N ARG A 267 -11.90 6.33 -7.38
CA ARG A 267 -13.28 6.20 -6.91
C ARG A 267 -13.36 5.39 -5.62
N SER A 268 -13.83 6.03 -4.56
CA SER A 268 -14.16 5.43 -3.27
C SER A 268 -15.08 6.39 -2.49
N VAL A 269 -15.42 6.03 -1.25
CA VAL A 269 -16.11 6.94 -0.31
C VAL A 269 -15.09 7.50 0.68
N VAL A 270 -15.48 8.50 1.46
CA VAL A 270 -14.67 9.02 2.57
C VAL A 270 -14.33 7.90 3.55
N ARG A 271 -13.06 7.83 3.96
CA ARG A 271 -12.54 6.81 4.89
C ARG A 271 -11.77 7.46 6.02
N GLN A 272 -11.90 6.89 7.20
CA GLN A 272 -11.22 7.36 8.40
C GLN A 272 -10.27 6.29 8.95
N PHE A 273 -9.09 6.73 9.33
CA PHE A 273 -8.11 6.00 10.13
C PHE A 273 -7.95 6.73 11.46
N THR A 274 -8.06 6.02 12.57
CA THR A 274 -7.94 6.60 13.91
C THR A 274 -6.71 6.03 14.60
N GLN A 275 -5.75 6.87 14.85
CA GLN A 275 -4.55 6.54 15.63
C GLN A 275 -3.95 7.83 16.19
N SER A 276 -3.70 7.84 17.50
CA SER A 276 -3.01 8.99 18.10
C SER A 276 -1.64 9.17 17.46
N SER A 277 -1.30 10.41 17.19
CA SER A 277 0.05 10.74 16.75
C SER A 277 1.02 10.44 17.89
N GLU A 278 1.94 9.48 17.69
CA GLU A 278 2.92 9.14 18.72
C GLU A 278 3.77 10.35 19.11
N LYS A 279 3.80 10.66 20.41
CA LYS A 279 4.47 11.86 20.93
C LYS A 279 5.93 11.61 21.35
N LYS A 280 6.33 10.33 21.55
CA LYS A 280 7.59 10.01 22.24
C LYS A 280 8.87 10.10 21.40
N ASN A 281 8.80 9.86 20.09
CA ASN A 281 10.00 9.79 19.22
C ASN A 281 9.87 10.64 17.94
N ARG A 282 9.10 11.73 17.97
CA ARG A 282 8.94 12.59 16.79
C ARG A 282 10.19 13.44 16.56
N VAL A 283 10.81 13.21 15.43
CA VAL A 283 11.93 14.02 14.92
C VAL A 283 11.45 15.03 13.87
N HIS A 284 10.33 14.72 13.18
CA HIS A 284 9.70 15.61 12.20
C HIS A 284 8.32 16.05 12.73
N PRO A 285 7.96 17.35 12.68
CA PRO A 285 6.72 17.89 13.26
C PRO A 285 5.45 17.32 12.60
N THR A 286 5.51 16.91 11.34
CA THR A 286 4.40 16.35 10.57
C THR A 286 4.56 14.85 10.27
N GLN A 287 5.38 14.14 11.05
CA GLN A 287 5.61 12.71 10.88
C GLN A 287 4.29 11.92 10.93
N LYS A 288 4.04 11.15 9.87
CA LYS A 288 2.91 10.21 9.80
C LYS A 288 3.36 8.81 10.26
N PRO A 289 2.50 8.06 10.98
CA PRO A 289 2.83 6.71 11.40
C PRO A 289 2.90 5.76 10.19
N VAL A 290 3.81 4.80 10.24
CA VAL A 290 3.97 3.78 9.20
C VAL A 290 2.67 2.99 9.02
N SER A 291 1.95 2.71 10.11
CA SER A 291 0.65 2.03 10.12
C SER A 291 -0.44 2.75 9.30
N LEU A 292 -0.39 4.07 9.16
CA LEU A 292 -1.31 4.82 8.30
C LEU A 292 -1.12 4.41 6.83
N MET A 293 0.13 4.29 6.36
CA MET A 293 0.43 3.84 5.00
C MET A 293 0.04 2.37 4.79
N GLU A 294 0.31 1.51 5.77
CA GLU A 294 -0.12 0.10 5.73
C GLU A 294 -1.65 -0.01 5.65
N TRP A 295 -2.37 0.83 6.42
CA TRP A 295 -3.83 0.89 6.33
C TRP A 295 -4.32 1.32 4.95
N ILE A 296 -3.67 2.31 4.31
CA ILE A 296 -3.99 2.75 2.95
C ILE A 296 -3.83 1.59 1.96
N ILE A 297 -2.68 0.91 2.00
CA ILE A 297 -2.37 -0.23 1.13
C ILE A 297 -3.45 -1.31 1.26
N LYS A 298 -3.75 -1.73 2.47
CA LYS A 298 -4.74 -2.77 2.78
C LYS A 298 -6.17 -2.33 2.41
N ARG A 299 -6.56 -1.11 2.83
CA ARG A 299 -7.93 -0.62 2.69
C ARG A 299 -8.38 -0.45 1.24
N PHE A 300 -7.49 -0.02 0.38
CA PHE A 300 -7.81 0.22 -1.03
C PHE A 300 -7.37 -0.91 -1.96
N ASN A 301 -6.91 -2.02 -1.38
CA ASN A 301 -6.39 -3.20 -2.11
C ASN A 301 -5.52 -2.74 -3.29
N LEU A 302 -4.54 -1.91 -2.96
CA LEU A 302 -3.66 -1.33 -3.95
C LEU A 302 -2.72 -2.42 -4.44
N SER A 303 -2.92 -2.86 -5.69
CA SER A 303 -1.98 -3.76 -6.38
C SER A 303 -0.70 -3.05 -6.82
N ALA A 304 -0.31 -2.01 -6.07
CA ALA A 304 0.89 -1.25 -6.35
C ALA A 304 2.13 -2.14 -6.17
N LYS A 305 3.06 -2.03 -7.12
CA LYS A 305 4.43 -2.54 -6.98
C LYS A 305 5.39 -1.40 -6.68
N THR A 306 5.03 -0.20 -7.13
CA THR A 306 5.85 1.01 -7.06
C THR A 306 5.08 2.15 -6.39
N ILE A 307 5.72 2.78 -5.41
CA ILE A 307 5.18 3.93 -4.68
C ILE A 307 6.12 5.12 -4.85
N ALA A 308 5.58 6.29 -5.20
CA ALA A 308 6.32 7.53 -5.19
C ALA A 308 5.85 8.45 -4.06
N ASP A 309 6.82 9.03 -3.34
CA ASP A 309 6.59 10.09 -2.36
C ASP A 309 7.55 11.24 -2.65
N PHE A 310 6.99 12.38 -3.04
CA PHE A 310 7.76 13.54 -3.45
C PHE A 310 8.10 14.49 -2.29
N PHE A 311 7.71 14.14 -1.07
CA PHE A 311 8.01 14.88 0.17
C PHE A 311 8.27 13.89 1.30
N GLY A 312 9.45 13.25 1.25
CA GLY A 312 9.79 12.09 2.06
C GLY A 312 9.81 12.31 3.57
N GLY A 313 10.11 13.54 4.00
CA GLY A 313 10.17 13.91 5.42
C GLY A 313 11.09 12.98 6.22
N SER A 314 10.54 12.25 7.16
CA SER A 314 11.28 11.25 7.96
C SER A 314 11.34 9.84 7.35
N GLY A 315 10.75 9.61 6.16
CA GLY A 315 10.81 8.34 5.44
C GLY A 315 9.76 7.29 5.81
N SER A 316 8.63 7.68 6.39
CA SER A 316 7.57 6.72 6.78
C SER A 316 7.04 5.92 5.59
N THR A 317 6.90 6.56 4.41
CA THR A 317 6.48 5.90 3.16
C THR A 317 7.49 4.85 2.73
N LEU A 318 8.80 5.12 2.86
CA LEU A 318 9.87 4.16 2.51
C LEU A 318 9.83 2.94 3.42
N ILE A 319 9.72 3.13 4.74
CA ILE A 319 9.65 2.01 5.70
C ILE A 319 8.38 1.17 5.47
N ALA A 320 7.24 1.80 5.21
CA ALA A 320 6.02 1.07 4.86
C ALA A 320 6.19 0.27 3.56
N ALA A 321 6.87 0.83 2.55
CA ALA A 321 7.17 0.15 1.29
C ALA A 321 8.10 -1.05 1.50
N GLU A 322 9.18 -0.92 2.29
CA GLU A 322 10.10 -2.02 2.63
C GLU A 322 9.33 -3.15 3.33
N LYS A 323 8.54 -2.85 4.37
CA LYS A 323 7.73 -3.83 5.12
C LYS A 323 6.75 -4.61 4.24
N ASN A 324 6.17 -3.95 3.25
CA ASN A 324 5.12 -4.53 2.40
C ASN A 324 5.65 -5.00 1.03
N GLY A 325 6.96 -5.09 0.85
CA GLY A 325 7.57 -5.62 -0.36
C GLY A 325 7.49 -4.71 -1.60
N PHE A 326 7.09 -3.44 -1.47
CA PHE A 326 7.00 -2.48 -2.58
C PHE A 326 8.34 -1.81 -2.87
N GLU A 327 8.54 -1.37 -4.10
CA GLU A 327 9.62 -0.48 -4.50
C GLU A 327 9.17 0.97 -4.27
N SER A 328 10.04 1.82 -3.70
CA SER A 328 9.69 3.22 -3.48
C SER A 328 10.68 4.18 -4.10
N TYR A 329 10.15 5.31 -4.58
CA TYR A 329 10.86 6.45 -5.14
C TYR A 329 10.56 7.65 -4.26
N ILE A 330 11.54 8.12 -3.51
CA ILE A 330 11.37 9.14 -2.48
C ILE A 330 12.16 10.39 -2.87
N MET A 331 11.52 11.56 -2.82
CA MET A 331 12.20 12.85 -2.92
C MET A 331 12.08 13.59 -1.61
N GLU A 332 13.18 14.18 -1.18
CA GLU A 332 13.24 15.06 -0.01
C GLU A 332 14.16 16.23 -0.34
N PHE A 333 13.72 17.43 0.01
CA PHE A 333 14.45 18.66 -0.34
C PHE A 333 15.57 18.95 0.66
N ASP A 334 15.35 18.72 1.95
CA ASP A 334 16.35 18.97 2.99
C ASP A 334 17.37 17.84 3.07
N PRO A 335 18.66 18.10 2.79
CA PRO A 335 19.71 17.08 2.86
C PRO A 335 19.78 16.37 4.24
N ARG A 336 19.45 17.07 5.33
CA ARG A 336 19.49 16.49 6.68
C ARG A 336 18.40 15.44 6.87
N PHE A 337 17.22 15.66 6.29
CA PHE A 337 16.16 14.66 6.30
C PHE A 337 16.44 13.52 5.33
N CYS A 338 17.13 13.76 4.21
CA CYS A 338 17.65 12.65 3.39
C CYS A 338 18.57 11.71 4.21
N ASP A 339 19.46 12.27 5.01
CA ASP A 339 20.31 11.49 5.91
C ASP A 339 19.53 10.74 6.98
N VAL A 340 18.44 11.33 7.51
CA VAL A 340 17.51 10.66 8.44
C VAL A 340 16.86 9.47 7.76
N ILE A 341 16.33 9.63 6.55
CA ILE A 341 15.72 8.55 5.75
C ILE A 341 16.70 7.40 5.55
N ILE A 342 17.95 7.72 5.16
CA ILE A 342 19.00 6.73 4.92
C ILE A 342 19.30 5.96 6.20
N ARG A 343 19.59 6.64 7.32
CA ARG A 343 19.90 5.99 8.59
C ARG A 343 18.73 5.13 9.09
N ARG A 344 17.50 5.67 9.06
CA ARG A 344 16.30 4.94 9.45
C ARG A 344 16.15 3.63 8.68
N TRP A 345 16.35 3.67 7.35
CA TRP A 345 16.27 2.47 6.53
C TRP A 345 17.43 1.49 6.82
N GLN A 346 18.65 2.00 7.03
CA GLN A 346 19.82 1.17 7.42
C GLN A 346 19.59 0.50 8.77
N ASP A 347 19.09 1.24 9.77
CA ASP A 347 18.80 0.72 11.11
C ASP A 347 17.67 -0.32 11.07
N PHE A 348 16.65 -0.07 10.24
CA PHE A 348 15.51 -0.97 10.08
C PHE A 348 15.89 -2.27 9.37
N THR A 349 16.72 -2.20 8.32
CA THR A 349 17.01 -3.36 7.44
C THR A 349 18.34 -4.04 7.73
N GLY A 350 19.27 -3.38 8.40
CA GLY A 350 20.66 -3.82 8.55
C GLY A 350 21.49 -3.74 7.27
N LYS A 351 20.97 -3.13 6.19
CA LYS A 351 21.64 -3.00 4.88
C LYS A 351 22.29 -1.62 4.74
N ASN A 352 23.23 -1.48 3.79
CA ASN A 352 23.88 -0.21 3.48
C ASN A 352 23.18 0.49 2.30
N ALA A 353 22.89 1.79 2.44
CA ALA A 353 22.55 2.65 1.32
C ALA A 353 23.78 2.97 0.49
N VAL A 354 23.62 3.05 -0.84
CA VAL A 354 24.70 3.27 -1.80
C VAL A 354 24.41 4.51 -2.64
N HIS A 355 25.39 5.41 -2.74
CA HIS A 355 25.30 6.58 -3.59
C HIS A 355 25.33 6.17 -5.07
N SER A 356 24.32 6.55 -5.84
CA SER A 356 24.08 6.00 -7.18
C SER A 356 25.17 6.35 -8.21
N GLU A 357 25.85 7.50 -8.06
CA GLU A 357 26.88 7.93 -9.01
C GLU A 357 28.27 7.39 -8.65
N THR A 358 28.59 7.32 -7.35
CA THR A 358 29.95 6.93 -6.90
C THR A 358 30.07 5.46 -6.53
N GLY A 359 28.95 4.77 -6.30
CA GLY A 359 28.94 3.41 -5.79
C GLY A 359 29.37 3.26 -4.32
N LYS A 360 29.64 4.38 -3.62
CA LYS A 360 30.07 4.38 -2.21
C LYS A 360 28.87 4.22 -1.28
N THR A 361 29.08 3.55 -0.17
CA THR A 361 28.10 3.46 0.92
C THR A 361 27.96 4.82 1.61
N PHE A 362 26.84 4.99 2.35
CA PHE A 362 26.61 6.21 3.12
C PHE A 362 27.73 6.48 4.13
N ASN A 363 28.24 5.44 4.80
CA ASN A 363 29.33 5.59 5.76
C ASN A 363 30.66 5.99 5.09
N GLU A 364 30.96 5.49 3.91
CA GLU A 364 32.15 5.90 3.13
C GLU A 364 32.05 7.36 2.68
N MET A 365 30.85 7.79 2.20
CA MET A 365 30.61 9.19 1.84
C MET A 365 30.69 10.11 3.05
N MET A 366 30.19 9.68 4.21
CA MET A 366 30.30 10.42 5.47
C MET A 366 31.76 10.68 5.83
N ASN A 367 32.61 9.65 5.79
CA ASN A 367 34.04 9.79 6.09
C ASN A 367 34.74 10.74 5.11
N GLU A 368 34.44 10.64 3.82
CA GLU A 368 35.04 11.46 2.79
C GLU A 368 34.67 12.94 2.90
N ARG A 369 33.36 13.23 3.04
CA ARG A 369 32.83 14.60 3.11
C ARG A 369 33.18 15.29 4.43
N SER A 370 33.27 14.55 5.55
CA SER A 370 33.72 15.07 6.84
C SER A 370 35.22 15.46 6.80
N ASN A 371 36.05 14.68 6.14
CA ASN A 371 37.50 14.99 6.00
C ASN A 371 37.73 16.22 5.13
N ASN A 372 36.92 16.40 4.07
CA ASN A 372 37.05 17.56 3.16
C ASN A 372 36.54 18.88 3.80
N SER A 373 35.69 18.81 4.81
CA SER A 373 35.20 19.99 5.55
C SER A 373 36.17 20.48 6.60
N SER A 374 37.24 19.71 6.91
CA SER A 374 38.25 20.02 7.90
C SER A 374 39.58 20.50 7.26
N ALA A 375 39.65 20.55 5.92
CA ALA A 375 40.80 21.03 5.12
C ALA A 375 40.51 22.40 4.51
#